data_f47908cc66b2d08eaa2fde26ef9d71d8
#
_entry.id   f47908cc66b2d08eaa2fde26ef9d71d8
#
_cell.length_a   1.000
_cell.length_b   1.000
_cell.length_c   1.000
_cell.angle_alpha   90.00
_cell.angle_beta   90.00
_cell.angle_gamma   90.00
#
_symmetry.space_group_name_H-M   'P 1'
#
loop_
_entity.id
_entity.type
_entity.pdbx_description
1 polymer ?
#
loop_
_entity_poly.entity_id
_entity_poly.type
_entity_poly.pdbx_seq_one_letter_code
_entity_poly.pdbx_strand_id
1 'polypeptide(L)'
;MATFKHISSKNADYGAAEQYLTFEHDEFTMKPTLDENGRLMLREDYRIATLNCGDEDFAVACMRSNLRYGKNQKREDVKSHHYIISFDPRDAVDNGLTVDRAQALGEEFCRKQFPGHQAIVCTHPDGHNHSGNIHVHIVINSLRIEEVPLLPYMDRPADTRAGCKHRCTDAAMEYFKAEVMEMCHRENLYQIDLLHGSKNRITEREYWAQKKGQAKLDKENATLAAEGQPAKQTKFETDKAKLRQTIRNAMSEATTFDEFSALLLRQGVIVKESRGRLSYLTPDRTKPITARKLGDDFDRAAVLALLEQNAHRAAEKTAPIPEYHTAETNRTERGKTQKIAPAGNIQRMVDRAAKRAEGKGIGYERWAKVFNLKQLSQAVLYLKEHGDMGYEDLL
;
A
#
# COMPACT_ATOMS: atom_id res chain seq x y z
N MET A 1 8.73 5.26 1.15
CA MET A 1 8.17 4.30 0.16
C MET A 1 6.92 4.92 -0.43
N ALA A 2 6.81 4.99 -1.75
CA ALA A 2 5.66 5.63 -2.39
C ALA A 2 4.35 4.94 -2.02
N THR A 3 3.34 5.72 -1.64
CA THR A 3 1.99 5.23 -1.33
C THR A 3 0.95 5.99 -2.14
N PHE A 4 -0.22 5.37 -2.34
CA PHE A 4 -1.32 5.98 -3.08
C PHE A 4 -2.63 5.80 -2.31
N LYS A 5 -3.33 6.91 -2.07
CA LYS A 5 -4.59 6.95 -1.32
C LYS A 5 -5.67 7.67 -2.12
N HIS A 6 -6.92 7.23 -1.96
CA HIS A 6 -8.10 7.88 -2.53
C HIS A 6 -9.16 8.14 -1.45
N ILE A 7 -9.75 9.32 -1.51
CA ILE A 7 -10.84 9.76 -0.65
C ILE A 7 -11.93 10.37 -1.54
N SER A 8 -13.16 9.89 -1.44
CA SER A 8 -14.32 10.53 -2.06
C SER A 8 -14.98 11.51 -1.10
N SER A 9 -15.31 12.71 -1.57
CA SER A 9 -15.93 13.76 -0.75
C SER A 9 -17.35 14.08 -1.24
N LYS A 10 -18.25 14.21 -0.29
CA LYS A 10 -19.62 14.72 -0.50
C LYS A 10 -19.76 16.18 -0.07
N ASN A 11 -18.67 16.82 0.39
CA ASN A 11 -18.67 18.23 0.77
C ASN A 11 -19.02 19.09 -0.45
N ALA A 12 -19.97 19.97 -0.30
CA ALA A 12 -20.37 20.93 -1.34
C ALA A 12 -19.44 22.14 -1.41
N ASP A 13 -18.68 22.39 -0.36
CA ASP A 13 -17.70 23.44 -0.29
C ASP A 13 -16.37 22.98 -0.91
N TYR A 14 -16.14 23.38 -2.16
CA TYR A 14 -14.89 23.11 -2.86
C TYR A 14 -13.74 23.97 -2.33
N GLY A 15 -14.03 25.14 -1.75
CA GLY A 15 -13.05 26.01 -1.10
C GLY A 15 -12.45 25.36 0.15
N ALA A 16 -13.20 24.48 0.84
CA ALA A 16 -12.66 23.73 1.97
C ALA A 16 -11.51 22.82 1.57
N ALA A 17 -11.48 22.31 0.33
CA ALA A 17 -10.35 21.52 -0.17
C ALA A 17 -9.10 22.40 -0.34
N GLU A 18 -9.25 23.59 -0.91
CA GLU A 18 -8.16 24.55 -1.07
C GLU A 18 -7.63 25.03 0.29
N GLN A 19 -8.53 25.36 1.23
CA GLN A 19 -8.15 25.75 2.59
C GLN A 19 -7.33 24.63 3.27
N TYR A 20 -7.76 23.37 3.13
CA TYR A 20 -7.01 22.24 3.66
C TYR A 20 -5.60 22.13 3.07
N LEU A 21 -5.44 22.48 1.81
CA LEU A 21 -4.17 22.39 1.09
C LEU A 21 -3.22 23.56 1.41
N THR A 22 -3.76 24.75 1.66
CA THR A 22 -2.98 25.98 1.81
C THR A 22 -2.72 26.38 3.27
N PHE A 23 -3.60 26.02 4.19
CA PHE A 23 -3.46 26.36 5.61
C PHE A 23 -3.01 25.16 6.44
N GLU A 24 -2.36 25.45 7.56
CA GLU A 24 -1.95 24.45 8.51
C GLU A 24 -3.15 23.84 9.27
N HIS A 25 -3.05 22.54 9.56
CA HIS A 25 -4.06 21.82 10.32
C HIS A 25 -3.39 20.99 11.40
N ASP A 26 -4.00 20.99 12.57
CA ASP A 26 -3.62 20.10 13.66
C ASP A 26 -3.83 18.63 13.23
N GLU A 27 -2.78 17.82 13.34
CA GLU A 27 -2.75 16.44 12.84
C GLU A 27 -3.74 15.51 13.53
N PHE A 28 -4.08 15.76 14.78
CA PHE A 28 -4.95 14.90 15.58
C PHE A 28 -6.42 15.27 15.46
N THR A 29 -6.70 16.56 15.42
CA THR A 29 -8.07 17.07 15.38
C THR A 29 -8.55 17.37 13.99
N MET A 30 -7.64 17.49 13.01
CA MET A 30 -7.88 17.95 11.63
C MET A 30 -8.53 19.36 11.58
N LYS A 31 -8.37 20.14 12.64
CA LYS A 31 -8.83 21.52 12.68
C LYS A 31 -7.74 22.45 12.20
N PRO A 32 -8.10 23.55 11.53
CA PRO A 32 -7.13 24.57 11.14
C PRO A 32 -6.36 25.09 12.35
N THR A 33 -5.07 25.31 12.18
CA THR A 33 -4.22 25.99 13.16
C THR A 33 -4.45 27.50 13.06
N LEU A 34 -4.57 28.17 14.20
CA LEU A 34 -4.78 29.60 14.28
C LEU A 34 -3.54 30.27 14.85
N ASP A 35 -3.23 31.48 14.34
CA ASP A 35 -2.21 32.35 14.90
C ASP A 35 -2.68 33.00 16.23
N GLU A 36 -1.82 33.83 16.83
CA GLU A 36 -2.10 34.54 18.07
C GLU A 36 -3.31 35.51 17.96
N ASN A 37 -3.68 35.91 16.74
CA ASN A 37 -4.80 36.78 16.45
C ASN A 37 -6.09 36.05 16.05
N GLY A 38 -6.07 34.72 16.10
CA GLY A 38 -7.18 33.83 15.72
C GLY A 38 -7.40 33.72 14.20
N ARG A 39 -6.38 34.02 13.39
CA ARG A 39 -6.42 33.89 11.93
C ARG A 39 -5.83 32.55 11.53
N LEU A 40 -6.28 32.04 10.38
CA LEU A 40 -5.73 30.79 9.80
C LEU A 40 -4.24 30.94 9.50
N MET A 41 -3.42 30.00 9.95
CA MET A 41 -1.99 29.96 9.64
C MET A 41 -1.77 29.39 8.24
N LEU A 42 -1.13 30.18 7.38
CA LEU A 42 -0.70 29.70 6.05
C LEU A 42 0.48 28.75 6.19
N ARG A 43 0.52 27.69 5.39
CA ARG A 43 1.69 26.80 5.33
C ARG A 43 2.92 27.56 4.85
N GLU A 44 4.07 27.27 5.43
CA GLU A 44 5.34 27.92 5.09
C GLU A 44 5.83 27.55 3.68
N ASP A 45 5.65 26.30 3.28
CA ASP A 45 6.10 25.81 1.96
C ASP A 45 5.05 24.85 1.35
N TYR A 46 4.66 25.14 0.12
CA TYR A 46 3.82 24.29 -0.71
C TYR A 46 3.91 24.73 -2.18
N ARG A 47 3.53 23.84 -3.09
CA ARG A 47 3.32 24.16 -4.51
C ARG A 47 1.87 23.86 -4.85
N ILE A 48 1.25 24.72 -5.64
CA ILE A 48 -0.16 24.59 -6.02
C ILE A 48 -0.35 25.00 -7.48
N ALA A 49 -1.17 24.23 -8.18
CA ALA A 49 -1.60 24.52 -9.55
C ALA A 49 -3.04 24.07 -9.76
N THR A 50 -3.78 24.80 -10.58
CA THR A 50 -5.12 24.43 -11.03
C THR A 50 -5.07 23.95 -12.49
N LEU A 51 -5.89 22.96 -12.83
CA LEU A 51 -6.00 22.39 -14.16
C LEU A 51 -7.46 22.47 -14.63
N ASN A 52 -7.67 22.89 -15.88
CA ASN A 52 -8.99 22.99 -16.52
C ASN A 52 -9.97 23.93 -15.79
N CYS A 53 -9.47 24.92 -15.05
CA CYS A 53 -10.28 25.91 -14.36
C CYS A 53 -10.39 27.25 -15.11
N GLY A 54 -9.61 27.43 -16.21
CA GLY A 54 -9.46 28.73 -16.88
C GLY A 54 -8.78 29.72 -15.94
N ASP A 55 -9.25 30.96 -15.95
CA ASP A 55 -8.76 32.02 -15.07
C ASP A 55 -9.53 32.08 -13.73
N GLU A 56 -10.36 31.07 -13.45
CA GLU A 56 -11.18 31.03 -12.24
C GLU A 56 -10.51 30.21 -11.14
N ASP A 57 -10.83 30.57 -9.92
CA ASP A 57 -10.59 29.77 -8.75
C ASP A 57 -11.22 28.36 -8.90
N PHE A 58 -10.54 27.31 -8.37
CA PHE A 58 -10.99 25.92 -8.47
C PHE A 58 -12.43 25.73 -7.97
N ALA A 59 -12.78 26.36 -6.84
CA ALA A 59 -14.10 26.21 -6.24
C ALA A 59 -15.18 26.85 -7.13
N VAL A 60 -14.91 28.06 -7.66
CA VAL A 60 -15.82 28.78 -8.55
C VAL A 60 -16.02 27.99 -9.85
N ALA A 61 -14.95 27.56 -10.47
CA ALA A 61 -14.98 26.77 -11.70
C ALA A 61 -15.79 25.47 -11.53
N CYS A 62 -15.61 24.75 -10.42
CA CYS A 62 -16.36 23.53 -10.10
C CYS A 62 -17.85 23.81 -9.90
N MET A 63 -18.20 24.85 -9.12
CA MET A 63 -19.60 25.22 -8.88
C MET A 63 -20.31 25.60 -10.17
N ARG A 64 -19.67 26.43 -11.01
CA ARG A 64 -20.23 26.85 -12.30
C ARG A 64 -20.49 25.64 -13.24
N SER A 65 -19.54 24.73 -13.33
CA SER A 65 -19.69 23.54 -14.16
C SER A 65 -20.79 22.62 -13.64
N ASN A 66 -20.86 22.42 -12.33
CA ASN A 66 -21.89 21.60 -11.70
C ASN A 66 -23.31 22.17 -11.94
N LEU A 67 -23.46 23.48 -11.86
CA LEU A 67 -24.72 24.18 -12.20
C LEU A 67 -25.07 24.01 -13.67
N ARG A 68 -24.11 24.25 -14.58
CA ARG A 68 -24.30 24.10 -16.03
C ARG A 68 -24.80 22.73 -16.42
N TYR A 69 -24.28 21.68 -15.82
CA TYR A 69 -24.65 20.29 -16.11
C TYR A 69 -25.75 19.72 -15.21
N GLY A 70 -26.25 20.49 -14.24
CA GLY A 70 -27.25 20.01 -13.27
C GLY A 70 -26.75 18.84 -12.41
N LYS A 71 -25.46 18.81 -12.11
CA LYS A 71 -24.81 17.73 -11.35
C LYS A 71 -24.39 18.16 -9.96
N ASN A 72 -24.11 17.19 -9.09
CA ASN A 72 -23.61 17.42 -7.73
C ASN A 72 -24.53 18.26 -6.84
N GLN A 73 -25.83 18.28 -7.13
CA GLN A 73 -26.84 19.08 -6.43
C GLN A 73 -27.31 18.42 -5.11
N LYS A 74 -27.31 17.08 -5.06
CA LYS A 74 -27.81 16.32 -3.92
C LYS A 74 -26.74 16.17 -2.83
N ARG A 75 -27.16 16.09 -1.57
CA ARG A 75 -26.27 15.91 -0.41
C ARG A 75 -25.45 14.60 -0.50
N GLU A 76 -26.03 13.54 -1.00
CA GLU A 76 -25.43 12.21 -1.15
C GLU A 76 -24.48 12.09 -2.34
N ASP A 77 -24.49 13.05 -3.26
CA ASP A 77 -23.57 13.02 -4.40
C ASP A 77 -22.11 13.10 -3.97
N VAL A 78 -21.28 12.26 -4.53
CA VAL A 78 -19.82 12.45 -4.48
C VAL A 78 -19.50 13.64 -5.39
N LYS A 79 -18.93 14.68 -4.82
CA LYS A 79 -18.66 15.97 -5.47
C LYS A 79 -17.23 16.12 -5.93
N SER A 80 -16.31 15.57 -5.17
CA SER A 80 -14.89 15.57 -5.52
C SER A 80 -14.22 14.24 -5.15
N HIS A 81 -13.11 13.96 -5.81
CA HIS A 81 -12.21 12.86 -5.49
C HIS A 81 -10.84 13.44 -5.16
N HIS A 82 -10.29 13.02 -4.04
CA HIS A 82 -8.99 13.43 -3.56
C HIS A 82 -8.04 12.24 -3.61
N TYR A 83 -7.01 12.34 -4.43
CA TYR A 83 -5.93 11.38 -4.54
C TYR A 83 -4.67 11.94 -3.89
N ILE A 84 -3.92 11.10 -3.22
CA ILE A 84 -2.68 11.48 -2.55
C ILE A 84 -1.60 10.51 -2.97
N ILE A 85 -0.51 11.05 -3.53
CA ILE A 85 0.72 10.31 -3.82
C ILE A 85 1.74 10.77 -2.78
N SER A 86 2.21 9.87 -1.93
CA SER A 86 3.21 10.18 -0.91
C SER A 86 4.50 9.43 -1.22
N PHE A 87 5.63 10.13 -1.31
CA PHE A 87 6.93 9.57 -1.66
C PHE A 87 7.71 9.12 -0.42
N ASP A 88 8.76 8.34 -0.60
CA ASP A 88 9.66 7.95 0.49
C ASP A 88 10.49 9.16 0.93
N PRO A 89 10.66 9.43 2.22
CA PRO A 89 11.52 10.52 2.67
C PRO A 89 12.96 10.42 2.15
N ARG A 90 13.46 9.22 1.90
CA ARG A 90 14.79 9.00 1.34
C ARG A 90 14.93 9.49 -0.10
N ASP A 91 13.83 9.59 -0.85
CA ASP A 91 13.88 10.05 -2.25
C ASP A 91 14.40 11.48 -2.36
N ALA A 92 14.23 12.31 -1.34
CA ALA A 92 14.78 13.65 -1.31
C ALA A 92 16.32 13.64 -1.28
N VAL A 93 16.90 12.72 -0.52
CA VAL A 93 18.36 12.60 -0.34
C VAL A 93 18.99 11.74 -1.43
N ASP A 94 18.45 10.54 -1.66
CA ASP A 94 19.08 9.52 -2.48
C ASP A 94 18.79 9.71 -3.98
N ASN A 95 17.61 10.25 -4.31
CA ASN A 95 17.11 10.34 -5.69
C ASN A 95 16.85 11.79 -6.16
N GLY A 96 17.19 12.77 -5.32
CA GLY A 96 17.05 14.19 -5.65
C GLY A 96 15.61 14.63 -5.92
N LEU A 97 14.63 14.03 -5.22
CA LEU A 97 13.25 14.45 -5.31
C LEU A 97 13.04 15.77 -4.58
N THR A 98 12.75 16.82 -5.33
CA THR A 98 12.37 18.14 -4.79
C THR A 98 10.85 18.31 -4.78
N VAL A 99 10.36 19.31 -4.05
CA VAL A 99 8.93 19.68 -4.03
C VAL A 99 8.44 20.04 -5.43
N ASP A 100 9.26 20.78 -6.19
CA ASP A 100 8.93 21.17 -7.57
C ASP A 100 8.86 19.97 -8.52
N ARG A 101 9.80 19.00 -8.39
CA ARG A 101 9.76 17.77 -9.17
C ARG A 101 8.53 16.93 -8.82
N ALA A 102 8.19 16.80 -7.53
CA ALA A 102 7.00 16.10 -7.08
C ALA A 102 5.71 16.77 -7.58
N GLN A 103 5.65 18.12 -7.57
CA GLN A 103 4.54 18.87 -8.15
C GLN A 103 4.38 18.58 -9.64
N ALA A 104 5.46 18.63 -10.41
CA ALA A 104 5.43 18.32 -11.84
C ALA A 104 4.94 16.88 -12.12
N LEU A 105 5.37 15.90 -11.32
CA LEU A 105 4.90 14.51 -11.41
C LEU A 105 3.41 14.38 -11.07
N GLY A 106 2.95 15.11 -10.06
CA GLY A 106 1.53 15.15 -9.69
C GLY A 106 0.65 15.76 -10.77
N GLU A 107 1.11 16.85 -11.38
CA GLU A 107 0.42 17.48 -12.52
C GLU A 107 0.40 16.57 -13.76
N GLU A 108 1.53 15.94 -14.08
CA GLU A 108 1.59 14.95 -15.19
C GLU A 108 0.60 13.80 -14.94
N PHE A 109 0.60 13.24 -13.72
CA PHE A 109 -0.33 12.19 -13.35
C PHE A 109 -1.78 12.66 -13.47
N CYS A 110 -2.09 13.86 -12.99
CA CYS A 110 -3.43 14.44 -13.07
C CYS A 110 -3.89 14.62 -14.52
N ARG A 111 -3.06 15.23 -15.37
CA ARG A 111 -3.38 15.41 -16.80
C ARG A 111 -3.59 14.08 -17.52
N LYS A 112 -2.79 13.08 -17.21
CA LYS A 112 -2.84 11.76 -17.85
C LYS A 112 -4.03 10.94 -17.38
N GLN A 113 -4.33 10.94 -16.08
CA GLN A 113 -5.33 10.04 -15.50
C GLN A 113 -6.71 10.68 -15.36
N PHE A 114 -6.78 12.01 -15.24
CA PHE A 114 -8.03 12.74 -15.06
C PHE A 114 -8.28 13.83 -16.11
N PRO A 115 -8.04 13.55 -17.41
CA PRO A 115 -8.29 14.57 -18.45
C PRO A 115 -9.77 14.98 -18.44
N GLY A 116 -10.01 16.25 -18.76
CA GLY A 116 -11.35 16.82 -18.80
C GLY A 116 -12.02 17.01 -17.44
N HIS A 117 -11.30 16.82 -16.33
CA HIS A 117 -11.74 17.22 -15.00
C HIS A 117 -11.07 18.52 -14.58
N GLN A 118 -11.81 19.39 -13.89
CA GLN A 118 -11.23 20.48 -13.14
C GLN A 118 -10.50 19.91 -11.95
N ALA A 119 -9.28 20.37 -11.70
CA ALA A 119 -8.44 19.86 -10.64
C ALA A 119 -7.61 20.95 -9.97
N ILE A 120 -7.25 20.68 -8.71
CA ILE A 120 -6.21 21.39 -7.98
C ILE A 120 -5.17 20.36 -7.56
N VAL A 121 -3.89 20.63 -7.86
CA VAL A 121 -2.74 19.81 -7.51
C VAL A 121 -1.88 20.60 -6.55
N CYS A 122 -1.62 20.05 -5.38
CA CYS A 122 -0.83 20.72 -4.34
C CYS A 122 0.18 19.75 -3.75
N THR A 123 1.44 20.19 -3.63
CA THR A 123 2.52 19.41 -3.05
C THR A 123 2.98 20.04 -1.75
N HIS A 124 3.09 19.21 -0.70
CA HIS A 124 3.64 19.57 0.59
C HIS A 124 5.00 18.87 0.80
N PRO A 125 6.00 19.56 1.38
CA PRO A 125 7.31 18.98 1.69
C PRO A 125 7.29 18.09 2.93
N ASP A 126 6.35 18.34 3.85
CA ASP A 126 6.21 17.74 5.16
C ASP A 126 5.12 16.66 5.14
N GLY A 127 5.43 15.48 5.62
CA GLY A 127 4.41 14.47 5.91
C GLY A 127 3.82 14.69 7.30
N HIS A 128 2.72 13.98 7.61
CA HIS A 128 2.18 13.95 8.96
C HIS A 128 3.28 13.64 9.99
N ASN A 129 3.28 14.35 11.10
CA ASN A 129 4.28 14.27 12.18
C ASN A 129 5.70 14.63 11.73
N HIS A 130 5.87 15.59 10.85
CA HIS A 130 7.18 16.00 10.32
C HIS A 130 8.00 14.81 9.82
N SER A 131 7.31 13.83 9.20
CA SER A 131 7.94 12.60 8.69
C SER A 131 8.85 12.85 7.48
N GLY A 132 8.86 14.07 6.94
CA GLY A 132 9.73 14.49 5.84
C GLY A 132 9.40 13.87 4.49
N ASN A 133 8.22 13.23 4.35
CA ASN A 133 7.84 12.70 3.05
C ASN A 133 7.07 13.74 2.24
N ILE A 134 7.66 14.08 1.11
CA ILE A 134 6.99 14.90 0.10
C ILE A 134 5.75 14.16 -0.38
N HIS A 135 4.62 14.86 -0.43
CA HIS A 135 3.36 14.27 -0.89
C HIS A 135 2.55 15.24 -1.73
N VAL A 136 1.92 14.68 -2.75
CA VAL A 136 1.11 15.41 -3.73
C VAL A 136 -0.36 15.10 -3.50
N HIS A 137 -1.14 16.13 -3.32
CA HIS A 137 -2.59 16.09 -3.28
C HIS A 137 -3.15 16.44 -4.66
N ILE A 138 -4.03 15.62 -5.18
CA ILE A 138 -4.75 15.86 -6.44
C ILE A 138 -6.23 15.81 -6.11
N VAL A 139 -6.90 16.94 -6.13
CA VAL A 139 -8.35 17.02 -5.92
C VAL A 139 -9.03 17.36 -7.25
N ILE A 140 -9.90 16.47 -7.71
CA ILE A 140 -10.64 16.66 -8.95
C ILE A 140 -12.13 16.89 -8.67
N ASN A 141 -12.78 17.76 -9.45
CA ASN A 141 -14.23 17.76 -9.54
C ASN A 141 -14.71 16.38 -10.04
N SER A 142 -15.69 15.78 -9.39
CA SER A 142 -16.23 14.50 -9.86
C SER A 142 -16.84 14.61 -11.25
N LEU A 143 -17.25 15.78 -11.67
CA LEU A 143 -17.82 16.05 -12.98
C LEU A 143 -16.73 16.23 -14.05
N ARG A 144 -16.86 15.56 -15.18
CA ARG A 144 -16.05 15.77 -16.39
C ARG A 144 -16.67 16.92 -17.20
N ILE A 145 -15.86 17.87 -17.61
CA ILE A 145 -16.32 19.06 -18.35
C ILE A 145 -16.03 19.01 -19.86
N GLU A 146 -15.16 18.10 -20.28
CA GLU A 146 -14.75 17.90 -21.68
C GLU A 146 -14.87 16.42 -22.07
N GLU A 147 -15.14 16.16 -23.33
CA GLU A 147 -15.10 14.80 -23.87
C GLU A 147 -13.63 14.37 -24.05
N VAL A 148 -13.32 13.13 -23.69
CA VAL A 148 -11.97 12.59 -23.73
C VAL A 148 -11.96 11.21 -24.38
N PRO A 149 -10.81 10.73 -24.87
CA PRO A 149 -10.66 9.34 -25.32
C PRO A 149 -10.96 8.34 -24.20
N LEU A 150 -11.39 7.14 -24.58
CA LEU A 150 -11.58 6.05 -23.62
C LEU A 150 -10.23 5.66 -22.99
N LEU A 151 -10.12 5.85 -21.68
CA LEU A 151 -8.91 5.52 -20.92
C LEU A 151 -8.98 4.07 -20.42
N PRO A 152 -7.82 3.43 -20.18
CA PRO A 152 -7.76 2.00 -19.84
C PRO A 152 -8.51 1.58 -18.58
N TYR A 153 -8.77 2.51 -17.67
CA TYR A 153 -9.52 2.24 -16.43
C TYR A 153 -11.03 2.47 -16.58
N MET A 154 -11.47 3.04 -17.70
CA MET A 154 -12.89 3.28 -17.98
C MET A 154 -13.51 2.01 -18.55
N ASP A 155 -14.53 1.51 -17.89
CA ASP A 155 -15.24 0.28 -18.27
C ASP A 155 -16.51 0.56 -19.10
N ARG A 156 -16.90 1.84 -19.24
CA ARG A 156 -18.08 2.24 -20.03
C ARG A 156 -17.74 3.38 -20.97
N PRO A 157 -18.19 3.30 -22.25
CA PRO A 157 -18.02 4.40 -23.21
C PRO A 157 -18.62 5.74 -22.72
N ALA A 158 -19.65 5.69 -21.88
CA ALA A 158 -20.26 6.90 -21.32
C ALA A 158 -19.32 7.66 -20.37
N ASP A 159 -18.31 7.02 -19.81
CA ASP A 159 -17.37 7.64 -18.88
C ASP A 159 -16.44 8.66 -19.57
N THR A 160 -16.40 8.67 -20.92
CA THR A 160 -15.62 9.63 -21.73
C THR A 160 -16.30 10.99 -21.91
N ARG A 161 -17.60 11.08 -21.70
CA ARG A 161 -18.42 12.23 -22.11
C ARG A 161 -18.38 13.37 -21.10
N ALA A 162 -18.42 14.60 -21.61
CA ALA A 162 -18.71 15.76 -20.78
C ALA A 162 -20.06 15.59 -20.06
N GLY A 163 -20.17 16.09 -18.84
CA GLY A 163 -21.34 15.93 -17.98
C GLY A 163 -21.43 14.58 -17.25
N CYS A 164 -20.53 13.63 -17.50
CA CYS A 164 -20.44 12.38 -16.76
C CYS A 164 -19.55 12.51 -15.52
N LYS A 165 -19.90 11.75 -14.48
CA LYS A 165 -19.13 11.75 -13.22
C LYS A 165 -18.01 10.73 -13.29
N HIS A 166 -16.87 11.08 -12.69
CA HIS A 166 -15.76 10.16 -12.47
C HIS A 166 -16.20 8.95 -11.65
N ARG A 167 -15.76 7.79 -12.08
CA ARG A 167 -16.00 6.51 -11.41
C ARG A 167 -14.68 5.94 -10.91
N CYS A 168 -14.57 5.80 -9.59
CA CYS A 168 -13.43 5.15 -8.97
C CYS A 168 -13.81 3.72 -8.56
N THR A 169 -13.71 2.79 -9.52
CA THR A 169 -13.93 1.35 -9.29
C THR A 169 -12.67 0.69 -8.72
N ASP A 170 -12.78 -0.55 -8.23
CA ASP A 170 -11.62 -1.31 -7.76
C ASP A 170 -10.60 -1.50 -8.90
N ALA A 171 -11.05 -1.75 -10.13
CA ALA A 171 -10.20 -1.85 -11.31
C ALA A 171 -9.50 -0.52 -11.63
N ALA A 172 -10.21 0.62 -11.52
CA ALA A 172 -9.60 1.93 -11.69
C ALA A 172 -8.52 2.19 -10.62
N MET A 173 -8.78 1.80 -9.36
CA MET A 173 -7.79 1.93 -8.30
C MET A 173 -6.56 1.05 -8.50
N GLU A 174 -6.73 -0.18 -9.01
CA GLU A 174 -5.60 -1.04 -9.38
C GLU A 174 -4.78 -0.41 -10.51
N TYR A 175 -5.46 0.13 -11.53
CA TYR A 175 -4.80 0.83 -12.62
C TYR A 175 -4.00 2.06 -12.15
N PHE A 176 -4.59 2.94 -11.33
CA PHE A 176 -3.91 4.14 -10.82
C PHE A 176 -2.70 3.77 -9.95
N LYS A 177 -2.80 2.72 -9.14
CA LYS A 177 -1.66 2.22 -8.35
C LYS A 177 -0.53 1.72 -9.24
N ALA A 178 -0.86 0.99 -10.32
CA ALA A 178 0.13 0.53 -11.28
C ALA A 178 0.82 1.72 -11.98
N GLU A 179 0.07 2.76 -12.36
CA GLU A 179 0.61 3.96 -12.97
C GLU A 179 1.52 4.76 -12.01
N VAL A 180 1.19 4.82 -10.70
CA VAL A 180 2.08 5.40 -9.68
C VAL A 180 3.37 4.58 -9.54
N MET A 181 3.28 3.25 -9.54
CA MET A 181 4.46 2.39 -9.49
C MET A 181 5.35 2.56 -10.74
N GLU A 182 4.74 2.66 -11.92
CA GLU A 182 5.46 2.92 -13.17
C GLU A 182 6.12 4.30 -13.17
N MET A 183 5.44 5.33 -12.69
CA MET A 183 6.00 6.67 -12.50
C MET A 183 7.21 6.64 -11.57
N CYS A 184 7.11 6.02 -10.39
CA CYS A 184 8.23 5.89 -9.47
C CYS A 184 9.40 5.12 -10.08
N HIS A 185 9.12 4.07 -10.86
CA HIS A 185 10.16 3.31 -11.56
C HIS A 185 10.89 4.16 -12.61
N ARG A 186 10.13 4.89 -13.45
CA ARG A 186 10.68 5.79 -14.46
C ARG A 186 11.57 6.87 -13.86
N GLU A 187 11.16 7.41 -12.72
CA GLU A 187 11.84 8.48 -12.02
C GLU A 187 12.94 7.98 -11.05
N ASN A 188 13.15 6.66 -11.00
CA ASN A 188 14.09 6.00 -10.07
C ASN A 188 13.80 6.30 -8.59
N LEU A 189 12.54 6.39 -8.21
CA LEU A 189 12.08 6.63 -6.84
C LEU A 189 11.80 5.31 -6.12
N TYR A 190 11.93 5.32 -4.79
CA TYR A 190 11.60 4.19 -3.94
C TYR A 190 10.11 3.85 -4.01
N GLN A 191 9.79 2.60 -4.29
CA GLN A 191 8.42 2.14 -4.40
C GLN A 191 8.18 0.87 -3.60
N ILE A 192 6.92 0.62 -3.30
CA ILE A 192 6.43 -0.65 -2.77
C ILE A 192 5.40 -1.23 -3.74
N ASP A 193 5.14 -2.51 -3.61
CA ASP A 193 4.03 -3.13 -4.32
C ASP A 193 2.69 -2.64 -3.75
N LEU A 194 2.01 -1.77 -4.50
CA LEU A 194 0.72 -1.21 -4.13
C LEU A 194 -0.47 -2.13 -4.49
N LEU A 195 -0.22 -3.19 -5.28
CA LEU A 195 -1.24 -4.07 -5.84
C LEU A 195 -1.44 -5.32 -5.00
N HIS A 196 -0.38 -5.83 -4.42
CA HIS A 196 -0.45 -6.98 -3.54
C HIS A 196 -0.67 -6.57 -2.08
N GLY A 197 -1.23 -7.48 -1.31
CA GLY A 197 -1.41 -7.30 0.13
C GLY A 197 -0.07 -7.25 0.86
N SER A 198 -0.07 -6.70 2.06
CA SER A 198 1.10 -6.71 2.93
C SER A 198 1.02 -7.88 3.91
N LYS A 199 2.18 -8.50 4.19
CA LYS A 199 2.31 -9.56 5.21
C LYS A 199 1.70 -9.16 6.56
N ASN A 200 1.89 -7.89 6.94
CA ASN A 200 1.34 -7.31 8.15
C ASN A 200 0.57 -6.02 7.80
N ARG A 201 -0.74 -6.11 7.70
CA ARG A 201 -1.58 -4.99 7.27
C ARG A 201 -2.01 -4.14 8.45
N ILE A 202 -1.48 -2.92 8.52
CA ILE A 202 -1.92 -1.89 9.47
C ILE A 202 -2.82 -0.90 8.71
N THR A 203 -4.08 -0.78 9.13
CA THR A 203 -5.00 0.20 8.57
C THR A 203 -4.73 1.59 9.15
N GLU A 204 -5.05 2.65 8.42
CA GLU A 204 -4.93 4.03 8.90
C GLU A 204 -5.62 4.23 10.27
N ARG A 205 -6.84 3.70 10.40
CA ARG A 205 -7.58 3.74 11.69
C ARG A 205 -6.81 3.07 12.83
N GLU A 206 -6.12 1.96 12.55
CA GLU A 206 -5.29 1.27 13.53
C GLU A 206 -4.03 2.05 13.88
N TYR A 207 -3.39 2.65 12.87
CA TYR A 207 -2.23 3.53 13.07
C TYR A 207 -2.58 4.70 14.01
N TRP A 208 -3.68 5.41 13.73
CA TRP A 208 -4.12 6.51 14.57
C TRP A 208 -4.56 6.06 15.97
N ALA A 209 -5.19 4.90 16.09
CA ALA A 209 -5.51 4.32 17.40
C ALA A 209 -4.25 4.03 18.22
N GLN A 210 -3.19 3.50 17.56
CA GLN A 210 -1.90 3.28 18.21
C GLN A 210 -1.24 4.59 18.64
N LYS A 211 -1.20 5.61 17.76
CA LYS A 211 -0.62 6.92 18.10
C LYS A 211 -1.35 7.60 19.25
N LYS A 212 -2.68 7.67 19.21
CA LYS A 212 -3.48 8.24 20.30
C LYS A 212 -3.34 7.45 21.59
N GLY A 213 -3.30 6.13 21.51
CA GLY A 213 -3.09 5.26 22.66
C GLY A 213 -1.70 5.44 23.28
N GLN A 214 -0.65 5.58 22.46
CA GLN A 214 0.70 5.84 22.93
C GLN A 214 0.80 7.20 23.62
N ALA A 215 0.30 8.27 23.00
CA ALA A 215 0.31 9.61 23.59
C ALA A 215 -0.43 9.67 24.94
N LYS A 216 -1.54 8.93 25.07
CA LYS A 216 -2.26 8.82 26.35
C LYS A 216 -1.42 8.08 27.39
N LEU A 217 -0.81 6.96 27.01
CA LEU A 217 0.05 6.16 27.89
C LEU A 217 1.27 6.96 28.36
N ASP A 218 1.91 7.72 27.47
CA ASP A 218 3.06 8.55 27.78
C ASP A 218 2.69 9.64 28.78
N LYS A 219 1.51 10.26 28.62
CA LYS A 219 0.98 11.24 29.58
C LYS A 219 0.68 10.62 30.95
N GLU A 220 0.08 9.43 30.97
CA GLU A 220 -0.18 8.70 32.22
C GLU A 220 1.14 8.33 32.92
N ASN A 221 2.13 7.85 32.16
CA ASN A 221 3.45 7.49 32.72
C ASN A 221 4.20 8.72 33.22
N ALA A 222 4.08 9.88 32.56
CA ALA A 222 4.66 11.13 33.07
C ALA A 222 4.02 11.56 34.40
N THR A 223 2.70 11.39 34.53
CA THR A 223 2.01 11.66 35.83
C THR A 223 2.47 10.72 36.92
N LEU A 224 2.55 9.41 36.64
CA LEU A 224 3.04 8.41 37.61
C LEU A 224 4.48 8.68 38.00
N ALA A 225 5.35 9.07 37.06
CA ALA A 225 6.74 9.45 37.38
C ALA A 225 6.82 10.67 38.28
N ALA A 226 5.96 11.70 38.10
CA ALA A 226 5.87 12.86 38.95
C ALA A 226 5.41 12.50 40.39
N GLU A 227 4.60 11.43 40.52
CA GLU A 227 4.13 10.88 41.81
C GLU A 227 5.09 9.84 42.41
N GLY A 228 6.25 9.59 41.79
CA GLY A 228 7.24 8.59 42.24
C GLY A 228 6.78 7.14 42.03
N GLN A 229 5.76 6.90 41.20
CA GLN A 229 5.24 5.57 40.92
C GLN A 229 5.88 4.97 39.65
N PRO A 230 6.03 3.62 39.56
CA PRO A 230 6.60 2.97 38.40
C PRO A 230 5.67 3.10 37.19
N ALA A 231 6.25 3.28 35.97
CA ALA A 231 5.51 3.32 34.73
C ALA A 231 4.76 1.99 34.47
N LYS A 232 3.54 2.06 33.93
CA LYS A 232 2.72 0.87 33.64
C LYS A 232 3.31 0.06 32.49
N GLN A 233 3.33 0.62 31.31
CA GLN A 233 3.86 0.04 30.06
C GLN A 233 4.58 1.14 29.30
N THR A 234 5.63 0.78 28.56
CA THR A 234 6.35 1.73 27.70
C THR A 234 5.75 1.82 26.31
N LYS A 235 5.03 0.78 25.85
CA LYS A 235 4.48 0.68 24.49
C LYS A 235 3.01 0.34 24.50
N PHE A 236 2.21 1.16 23.82
CA PHE A 236 0.80 0.88 23.58
C PHE A 236 0.63 -0.08 22.39
N GLU A 237 -0.15 -1.12 22.57
CA GLU A 237 -0.49 -2.09 21.54
C GLU A 237 -2.00 -2.12 21.28
N THR A 238 -2.38 -2.00 20.01
CA THR A 238 -3.78 -2.14 19.61
C THR A 238 -4.26 -3.59 19.73
N ASP A 239 -5.56 -3.81 19.87
CA ASP A 239 -6.15 -5.17 19.95
C ASP A 239 -5.77 -6.02 18.74
N LYS A 240 -5.67 -5.41 17.55
CA LYS A 240 -5.22 -6.13 16.36
C LYS A 240 -3.73 -6.47 16.40
N ALA A 241 -2.89 -5.59 16.98
CA ALA A 241 -1.47 -5.90 17.15
C ALA A 241 -1.28 -7.08 18.10
N LYS A 242 -1.99 -7.07 19.22
CA LYS A 242 -2.02 -8.19 20.19
C LYS A 242 -2.52 -9.48 19.51
N LEU A 243 -3.62 -9.40 18.77
CA LEU A 243 -4.16 -10.56 18.05
C LEU A 243 -3.16 -11.11 17.03
N ARG A 244 -2.47 -10.27 16.26
CA ARG A 244 -1.43 -10.73 15.34
C ARG A 244 -0.29 -11.46 16.06
N GLN A 245 0.12 -10.96 17.21
CA GLN A 245 1.16 -11.62 18.02
C GLN A 245 0.67 -12.97 18.53
N THR A 246 -0.55 -13.04 19.05
CA THR A 246 -1.16 -14.30 19.53
C THR A 246 -1.23 -15.33 18.40
N ILE A 247 -1.65 -14.91 17.19
CA ILE A 247 -1.71 -15.81 16.03
C ILE A 247 -0.30 -16.28 15.64
N ARG A 248 0.70 -15.39 15.60
CA ARG A 248 2.10 -15.76 15.27
C ARG A 248 2.68 -16.76 16.27
N ASN A 249 2.43 -16.55 17.55
CA ASN A 249 2.88 -17.48 18.58
C ASN A 249 2.26 -18.88 18.35
N ALA A 250 0.96 -18.95 18.16
CA ALA A 250 0.28 -20.22 17.86
C ALA A 250 0.78 -20.87 16.56
N MET A 251 1.04 -20.08 15.50
CA MET A 251 1.62 -20.56 14.25
C MET A 251 3.05 -21.09 14.42
N SER A 252 3.85 -20.52 15.32
CA SER A 252 5.23 -20.97 15.54
C SER A 252 5.34 -22.27 16.34
N GLU A 253 4.32 -22.61 17.15
CA GLU A 253 4.30 -23.78 18.00
C GLU A 253 3.59 -24.98 17.35
N ALA A 254 2.54 -24.71 16.58
CA ALA A 254 1.70 -25.77 15.99
C ALA A 254 2.34 -26.43 14.78
N THR A 255 2.03 -27.71 14.61
CA THR A 255 2.39 -28.53 13.43
C THR A 255 1.17 -28.90 12.59
N THR A 256 -0.03 -28.82 13.20
CA THR A 256 -1.30 -29.11 12.52
C THR A 256 -2.30 -27.96 12.73
N PHE A 257 -3.31 -27.89 11.85
CA PHE A 257 -4.36 -26.86 11.97
C PHE A 257 -5.21 -27.01 13.23
N ASP A 258 -5.41 -28.24 13.68
CA ASP A 258 -6.17 -28.52 14.92
C ASP A 258 -5.38 -28.06 16.15
N GLU A 259 -4.07 -28.30 16.21
CA GLU A 259 -3.19 -27.75 17.24
C GLU A 259 -3.17 -26.23 17.24
N PHE A 260 -3.05 -25.60 16.06
CA PHE A 260 -3.12 -24.17 15.90
C PHE A 260 -4.44 -23.61 16.45
N SER A 261 -5.56 -24.23 16.09
CA SER A 261 -6.87 -23.80 16.55
C SER A 261 -7.04 -23.98 18.07
N ALA A 262 -6.49 -25.07 18.64
CA ALA A 262 -6.53 -25.35 20.07
C ALA A 262 -5.65 -24.35 20.88
N LEU A 263 -4.47 -24.00 20.36
CA LEU A 263 -3.60 -22.99 20.98
C LEU A 263 -4.27 -21.62 21.01
N LEU A 264 -4.88 -21.22 19.91
CA LEU A 264 -5.64 -19.96 19.86
C LEU A 264 -6.85 -19.96 20.78
N LEU A 265 -7.58 -21.07 20.87
CA LEU A 265 -8.72 -21.20 21.77
C LEU A 265 -8.30 -21.06 23.25
N ARG A 266 -7.16 -21.60 23.64
CA ARG A 266 -6.58 -21.42 25.01
C ARG A 266 -6.30 -19.94 25.31
N GLN A 267 -6.01 -19.12 24.29
CA GLN A 267 -5.85 -17.68 24.40
C GLN A 267 -7.17 -16.91 24.23
N GLY A 268 -8.32 -17.60 24.19
CA GLY A 268 -9.64 -17.00 24.01
C GLY A 268 -9.96 -16.59 22.57
N VAL A 269 -9.13 -16.95 21.58
CA VAL A 269 -9.35 -16.62 20.18
C VAL A 269 -9.96 -17.80 19.44
N ILE A 270 -11.15 -17.61 18.83
CA ILE A 270 -11.82 -18.62 18.03
C ILE A 270 -11.50 -18.40 16.56
N VAL A 271 -10.93 -19.42 15.90
CA VAL A 271 -10.69 -19.44 14.45
C VAL A 271 -11.96 -19.93 13.74
N LYS A 272 -12.38 -19.22 12.71
CA LYS A 272 -13.49 -19.62 11.84
C LYS A 272 -12.99 -19.66 10.40
N GLU A 273 -13.26 -20.77 9.73
CA GLU A 273 -13.06 -20.91 8.30
C GLU A 273 -14.40 -20.80 7.56
N SER A 274 -14.45 -19.97 6.52
CA SER A 274 -15.59 -19.84 5.63
C SER A 274 -15.11 -19.57 4.21
N ARG A 275 -15.54 -20.41 3.28
CA ARG A 275 -15.19 -20.30 1.85
C ARG A 275 -13.68 -20.22 1.62
N GLY A 276 -12.89 -21.01 2.34
CA GLY A 276 -11.43 -21.04 2.26
C GLY A 276 -10.72 -19.81 2.87
N ARG A 277 -11.44 -18.99 3.66
CA ARG A 277 -10.88 -17.80 4.30
C ARG A 277 -10.97 -17.93 5.82
N LEU A 278 -9.88 -17.54 6.48
CA LEU A 278 -9.83 -17.50 7.94
C LEU A 278 -10.37 -16.17 8.49
N SER A 279 -10.97 -16.27 9.66
CA SER A 279 -11.34 -15.13 10.48
C SER A 279 -11.18 -15.48 11.97
N TYR A 280 -10.87 -14.49 12.78
CA TYR A 280 -10.48 -14.64 14.17
C TYR A 280 -11.43 -13.84 15.05
N LEU A 281 -12.05 -14.48 16.03
CA LEU A 281 -12.96 -13.86 16.99
C LEU A 281 -12.28 -13.81 18.35
N THR A 282 -12.08 -12.61 18.87
CA THR A 282 -11.56 -12.37 20.23
C THR A 282 -12.71 -12.22 21.23
N PRO A 283 -12.49 -12.43 22.54
CA PRO A 283 -13.55 -12.34 23.56
C PRO A 283 -14.28 -11.00 23.60
N ASP A 284 -13.55 -9.93 23.34
CA ASP A 284 -14.08 -8.55 23.42
C ASP A 284 -14.88 -8.12 22.17
N ARG A 285 -15.13 -9.03 21.22
CA ARG A 285 -15.78 -8.71 19.94
C ARG A 285 -16.95 -9.62 19.63
N THR A 286 -18.00 -9.04 19.09
CA THR A 286 -19.14 -9.79 18.57
C THR A 286 -18.96 -10.27 17.12
N LYS A 287 -18.07 -9.61 16.35
CA LYS A 287 -17.82 -9.93 14.94
C LYS A 287 -16.35 -10.30 14.73
N PRO A 288 -16.06 -11.40 14.01
CA PRO A 288 -14.69 -11.83 13.76
C PRO A 288 -13.94 -10.84 12.85
N ILE A 289 -12.63 -10.79 13.03
CA ILE A 289 -11.71 -10.06 12.17
C ILE A 289 -11.24 -11.01 11.06
N THR A 290 -11.45 -10.65 9.80
CA THR A 290 -10.98 -11.46 8.67
C THR A 290 -9.46 -11.38 8.55
N ALA A 291 -8.81 -12.47 8.16
CA ALA A 291 -7.37 -12.56 7.94
C ALA A 291 -6.85 -11.42 7.02
N ARG A 292 -7.58 -11.11 5.94
CA ARG A 292 -7.25 -9.99 5.04
C ARG A 292 -7.05 -8.63 5.76
N LYS A 293 -7.74 -8.41 6.90
CA LYS A 293 -7.58 -7.18 7.69
C LYS A 293 -6.37 -7.18 8.61
N LEU A 294 -5.78 -8.34 8.83
CA LEU A 294 -4.58 -8.52 9.64
C LEU A 294 -3.31 -8.51 8.78
N GLY A 295 -3.37 -9.08 7.58
CA GLY A 295 -2.28 -9.20 6.62
C GLY A 295 -2.26 -10.57 5.97
N ASP A 296 -1.46 -10.74 4.92
CA ASP A 296 -1.43 -11.96 4.11
C ASP A 296 -0.75 -13.13 4.86
N ASP A 297 0.10 -12.84 5.87
CA ASP A 297 0.67 -13.88 6.75
C ASP A 297 -0.39 -14.64 7.57
N PHE A 298 -1.59 -14.08 7.70
CA PHE A 298 -2.65 -14.62 8.54
C PHE A 298 -3.75 -15.33 7.75
N ASP A 299 -3.60 -15.43 6.43
CA ASP A 299 -4.55 -16.14 5.60
C ASP A 299 -4.36 -17.67 5.70
N ARG A 300 -5.31 -18.42 5.15
CA ARG A 300 -5.29 -19.90 5.23
C ARG A 300 -4.04 -20.50 4.58
N ALA A 301 -3.62 -19.96 3.45
CA ALA A 301 -2.49 -20.52 2.70
C ALA A 301 -1.17 -20.29 3.45
N ALA A 302 -0.96 -19.10 3.99
CA ALA A 302 0.23 -18.76 4.76
C ALA A 302 0.29 -19.56 6.08
N VAL A 303 -0.84 -19.69 6.78
CA VAL A 303 -0.93 -20.49 8.01
C VAL A 303 -0.56 -21.95 7.71
N LEU A 304 -1.21 -22.59 6.75
CA LEU A 304 -0.95 -23.99 6.42
C LEU A 304 0.50 -24.23 5.97
N ALA A 305 1.05 -23.33 5.15
CA ALA A 305 2.44 -23.47 4.69
C ALA A 305 3.44 -23.42 5.87
N LEU A 306 3.20 -22.57 6.88
CA LEU A 306 4.07 -22.51 8.05
C LEU A 306 3.91 -23.75 8.95
N LEU A 307 2.69 -24.25 9.15
CA LEU A 307 2.43 -25.45 9.90
C LEU A 307 3.11 -26.69 9.26
N GLU A 308 3.05 -26.79 7.93
CA GLU A 308 3.74 -27.84 7.18
C GLU A 308 5.26 -27.75 7.36
N GLN A 309 5.83 -26.56 7.31
CA GLN A 309 7.26 -26.35 7.61
C GLN A 309 7.62 -26.78 9.03
N ASN A 310 6.78 -26.47 10.01
CA ASN A 310 7.00 -26.88 11.40
C ASN A 310 6.95 -28.40 11.56
N ALA A 311 5.98 -29.07 10.89
CA ALA A 311 5.87 -30.52 10.89
C ALA A 311 7.13 -31.19 10.30
N HIS A 312 7.64 -30.66 9.17
CA HIS A 312 8.90 -31.15 8.58
C HIS A 312 10.08 -30.97 9.54
N ARG A 313 10.23 -29.81 10.16
CA ARG A 313 11.31 -29.59 11.16
C ARG A 313 11.19 -30.49 12.38
N ALA A 314 9.98 -30.79 12.83
CA ALA A 314 9.75 -31.71 13.93
C ALA A 314 10.14 -33.14 13.54
N ALA A 315 9.79 -33.58 12.32
CA ALA A 315 10.16 -34.87 11.79
C ALA A 315 11.68 -35.05 11.62
N GLU A 316 12.38 -34.04 11.13
CA GLU A 316 13.85 -34.04 11.01
C GLU A 316 14.55 -34.14 12.36
N LYS A 317 14.02 -33.52 13.41
CA LYS A 317 14.58 -33.65 14.78
C LYS A 317 14.37 -35.03 15.42
N THR A 318 13.35 -35.74 14.98
CA THR A 318 13.02 -37.10 15.48
C THR A 318 13.59 -38.22 14.64
N ALA A 319 14.18 -37.91 13.46
CA ALA A 319 14.87 -38.90 12.65
C ALA A 319 16.08 -39.45 13.39
N PRO A 320 16.26 -40.81 13.48
CA PRO A 320 17.45 -41.39 14.12
C PRO A 320 18.70 -40.98 13.33
N ILE A 321 19.73 -40.57 14.07
CA ILE A 321 21.04 -40.26 13.50
C ILE A 321 21.53 -41.53 12.81
N PRO A 322 21.87 -41.51 11.51
CA PRO A 322 22.41 -42.68 10.84
C PRO A 322 23.74 -43.04 11.53
N GLU A 323 23.85 -44.24 12.06
CA GLU A 323 25.14 -44.79 12.51
C GLU A 323 26.07 -44.83 11.32
N TYR A 324 27.09 -43.98 11.32
CA TYR A 324 28.16 -44.01 10.35
C TYR A 324 29.01 -45.24 10.63
N HIS A 325 28.75 -46.31 9.88
CA HIS A 325 29.75 -47.38 9.72
C HIS A 325 30.89 -46.78 8.89
N THR A 326 32.05 -46.62 9.54
CA THR A 326 33.34 -46.34 8.91
C THR A 326 33.69 -47.52 8.01
N ALA A 327 33.56 -47.30 6.71
CA ALA A 327 34.20 -48.15 5.70
C ALA A 327 35.21 -47.30 4.95
N GLU A 328 36.46 -47.76 5.02
CA GLU A 328 37.64 -47.16 4.40
C GLU A 328 37.55 -47.05 2.87
N THR A 329 38.05 -45.93 2.42
CA THR A 329 38.79 -45.64 1.18
C THR A 329 38.41 -46.34 -0.12
N ASN A 330 37.99 -45.51 -1.09
CA ASN A 330 38.74 -45.45 -2.36
C ASN A 330 38.44 -44.12 -3.08
N ARG A 331 39.53 -43.37 -3.25
CA ARG A 331 39.63 -42.15 -4.02
C ARG A 331 39.43 -42.46 -5.50
N THR A 332 38.40 -41.94 -6.12
CA THR A 332 38.42 -41.60 -7.55
C THR A 332 37.66 -40.31 -7.76
N GLU A 333 38.41 -39.30 -8.13
CA GLU A 333 37.92 -38.00 -8.56
C GLU A 333 36.99 -38.19 -9.77
N ARG A 334 35.73 -37.80 -9.63
CA ARG A 334 34.89 -37.39 -10.75
C ARG A 334 34.09 -36.17 -10.30
N GLY A 335 34.46 -35.03 -10.89
CA GLY A 335 33.71 -33.78 -10.77
C GLY A 335 32.24 -34.01 -11.12
N LYS A 336 31.37 -33.77 -10.16
CA LYS A 336 29.93 -33.64 -10.41
C LYS A 336 29.64 -32.20 -10.76
N THR A 337 29.66 -31.92 -12.06
CA THR A 337 28.91 -30.80 -12.62
C THR A 337 27.46 -30.88 -12.15
N GLN A 338 27.04 -29.98 -11.31
CA GLN A 338 25.63 -29.79 -11.03
C GLN A 338 24.91 -29.44 -12.33
N LYS A 339 24.05 -30.35 -12.77
CA LYS A 339 23.15 -30.07 -13.90
C LYS A 339 22.24 -28.92 -13.53
N ILE A 340 22.47 -27.77 -14.14
CA ILE A 340 21.59 -26.62 -14.10
C ILE A 340 20.27 -27.02 -14.77
N ALA A 341 19.16 -26.70 -14.15
CA ALA A 341 17.83 -27.05 -14.62
C ALA A 341 17.59 -26.47 -16.04
N PRO A 342 17.00 -27.22 -16.94
CA PRO A 342 16.85 -26.82 -18.34
C PRO A 342 15.98 -25.57 -18.49
N ALA A 343 16.24 -24.76 -19.52
CA ALA A 343 15.59 -23.50 -19.90
C ALA A 343 14.03 -23.50 -19.84
N GLY A 344 13.40 -24.66 -19.93
CA GLY A 344 11.96 -24.85 -19.75
C GLY A 344 11.38 -24.41 -18.40
N ASN A 345 12.22 -24.19 -17.36
CA ASN A 345 11.75 -23.70 -16.07
C ASN A 345 11.56 -22.18 -16.06
N ILE A 346 12.41 -21.45 -16.78
CA ILE A 346 12.32 -19.99 -16.90
C ILE A 346 11.06 -19.61 -17.70
N GLN A 347 10.82 -20.29 -18.81
CA GLN A 347 9.61 -20.10 -19.62
C GLN A 347 8.34 -20.37 -18.82
N ARG A 348 8.29 -21.44 -18.01
CA ARG A 348 7.16 -21.75 -17.12
C ARG A 348 6.96 -20.71 -16.01
N MET A 349 8.01 -20.06 -15.54
CA MET A 349 7.90 -18.95 -14.57
C MET A 349 7.35 -17.70 -15.23
N VAL A 350 7.80 -17.38 -16.44
CA VAL A 350 7.28 -16.25 -17.25
C VAL A 350 5.83 -16.48 -17.58
N ASP A 351 5.45 -17.68 -18.02
CA ASP A 351 4.06 -18.03 -18.35
C ASP A 351 3.13 -18.00 -17.13
N ARG A 352 3.60 -18.41 -15.95
CA ARG A 352 2.84 -18.26 -14.70
C ARG A 352 2.67 -16.81 -14.30
N ALA A 353 3.69 -15.98 -14.50
CA ALA A 353 3.61 -14.53 -14.21
C ALA A 353 2.64 -13.85 -15.20
N ALA A 354 2.69 -14.21 -16.48
CA ALA A 354 1.77 -13.73 -17.51
C ALA A 354 0.32 -14.11 -17.19
N LYS A 355 0.04 -15.39 -16.85
CA LYS A 355 -1.30 -15.84 -16.44
C LYS A 355 -1.83 -15.15 -15.18
N ARG A 356 -0.96 -14.79 -14.23
CA ARG A 356 -1.36 -14.02 -13.06
C ARG A 356 -1.70 -12.56 -13.37
N ALA A 357 -1.15 -12.04 -14.48
CA ALA A 357 -1.41 -10.68 -14.96
C ALA A 357 -2.70 -10.59 -15.77
N GLU A 358 -3.15 -11.70 -16.38
CA GLU A 358 -4.41 -11.75 -17.15
C GLU A 358 -5.59 -11.34 -16.27
N GLY A 359 -6.37 -10.39 -16.74
CA GLY A 359 -7.57 -9.89 -16.05
C GLY A 359 -7.32 -8.80 -14.99
N LYS A 360 -6.09 -8.33 -14.78
CA LYS A 360 -5.78 -7.26 -13.81
C LYS A 360 -5.63 -5.86 -14.40
N GLY A 361 -5.88 -5.71 -15.70
CA GLY A 361 -5.83 -4.43 -16.40
C GLY A 361 -4.46 -4.07 -16.97
N ILE A 362 -4.47 -3.18 -17.96
CA ILE A 362 -3.30 -2.84 -18.81
C ILE A 362 -2.13 -2.25 -18.01
N GLY A 363 -2.41 -1.45 -16.99
CA GLY A 363 -1.36 -0.89 -16.13
C GLY A 363 -0.61 -1.97 -15.35
N TYR A 364 -1.33 -2.97 -14.82
CA TYR A 364 -0.71 -4.11 -14.15
C TYR A 364 0.10 -4.98 -15.10
N GLU A 365 -0.41 -5.22 -16.32
CA GLU A 365 0.31 -6.00 -17.34
C GLU A 365 1.63 -5.33 -17.75
N ARG A 366 1.62 -4.00 -17.94
CA ARG A 366 2.83 -3.21 -18.22
C ARG A 366 3.82 -3.29 -17.07
N TRP A 367 3.36 -3.05 -15.85
CA TRP A 367 4.19 -3.14 -14.66
C TRP A 367 4.78 -4.54 -14.49
N ALA A 368 3.96 -5.59 -14.61
CA ALA A 368 4.40 -6.97 -14.47
C ALA A 368 5.45 -7.37 -15.52
N LYS A 369 5.29 -6.90 -16.77
CA LYS A 369 6.29 -7.12 -17.83
C LYS A 369 7.62 -6.44 -17.50
N VAL A 370 7.60 -5.17 -17.06
CA VAL A 370 8.81 -4.43 -16.71
C VAL A 370 9.48 -5.02 -15.47
N PHE A 371 8.71 -5.36 -14.45
CA PHE A 371 9.22 -5.97 -13.22
C PHE A 371 9.84 -7.33 -13.48
N ASN A 372 9.18 -8.19 -14.26
CA ASN A 372 9.69 -9.51 -14.63
C ASN A 372 10.96 -9.42 -15.48
N LEU A 373 11.03 -8.48 -16.43
CA LEU A 373 12.24 -8.22 -17.22
C LEU A 373 13.40 -7.76 -16.33
N LYS A 374 13.15 -6.91 -15.34
CA LYS A 374 14.17 -6.46 -14.39
C LYS A 374 14.67 -7.61 -13.50
N GLN A 375 13.77 -8.45 -12.99
CA GLN A 375 14.14 -9.62 -12.22
C GLN A 375 14.94 -10.63 -13.06
N LEU A 376 14.53 -10.84 -14.31
CA LEU A 376 15.22 -11.72 -15.25
C LEU A 376 16.64 -11.17 -15.56
N SER A 377 16.76 -9.86 -15.84
CA SER A 377 18.06 -9.24 -16.12
C SER A 377 18.99 -9.29 -14.91
N GLN A 378 18.48 -9.13 -13.69
CA GLN A 378 19.26 -9.27 -12.46
C GLN A 378 19.72 -10.71 -12.22
N ALA A 379 18.84 -11.69 -12.49
CA ALA A 379 19.19 -13.12 -12.41
C ALA A 379 20.26 -13.48 -13.46
N VAL A 380 20.14 -12.97 -14.67
CA VAL A 380 21.13 -13.16 -15.75
C VAL A 380 22.47 -12.54 -15.39
N LEU A 381 22.48 -11.33 -14.84
CA LEU A 381 23.71 -10.66 -14.38
C LEU A 381 24.36 -11.42 -13.23
N TYR A 382 23.58 -11.89 -12.26
CA TYR A 382 24.08 -12.71 -11.16
C TYR A 382 24.71 -14.01 -11.65
N LEU A 383 24.04 -14.71 -12.58
CA LEU A 383 24.56 -15.96 -13.18
C LEU A 383 25.82 -15.70 -14.00
N LYS A 384 25.91 -14.54 -14.68
CA LYS A 384 27.09 -14.15 -15.44
C LYS A 384 28.29 -13.81 -14.54
N GLU A 385 28.05 -13.26 -13.37
CA GLU A 385 29.10 -12.90 -12.40
C GLU A 385 29.58 -14.10 -11.56
N HIS A 386 28.71 -15.11 -11.35
CA HIS A 386 28.96 -16.23 -10.43
C HIS A 386 28.91 -17.61 -11.09
N GLY A 387 28.65 -17.67 -12.38
CA GLY A 387 28.59 -18.91 -13.16
C GLY A 387 29.36 -18.80 -14.48
N ASP A 388 30.03 -19.85 -14.87
CA ASP A 388 30.77 -19.98 -16.13
C ASP A 388 29.83 -20.20 -17.34
N MET A 389 28.78 -19.38 -17.48
CA MET A 389 27.78 -19.50 -18.54
C MET A 389 27.92 -18.40 -19.59
N GLY A 390 28.01 -18.79 -20.86
CA GLY A 390 28.01 -17.89 -22.00
C GLY A 390 26.59 -17.38 -22.33
N TYR A 391 26.54 -16.31 -23.14
CA TYR A 391 25.25 -15.69 -23.57
C TYR A 391 24.38 -16.66 -24.40
N GLU A 392 25.00 -17.65 -25.06
CA GLU A 392 24.33 -18.66 -25.90
C GLU A 392 23.63 -19.76 -25.07
N ASP A 393 24.02 -19.93 -23.80
CA ASP A 393 23.41 -20.91 -22.90
C ASP A 393 22.10 -20.41 -22.26
N LEU A 394 21.73 -19.16 -22.52
CA LEU A 394 20.59 -18.46 -21.93
C LEU A 394 19.43 -18.22 -22.91
N LEU A 395 19.66 -18.44 -24.23
CA LEU A 395 18.66 -18.37 -25.30
C LEU A 395 18.11 -19.76 -25.61
#